data_f3bd4c6db85ce84a9a44083409f1d8ae
#
_entry.id   f3bd4c6db85ce84a9a44083409f1d8ae
#
_cell.length_a   1.000
_cell.length_b   1.000
_cell.length_c   1.000
_cell.angle_alpha   90.00
_cell.angle_beta   90.00
_cell.angle_gamma   90.00
#
_symmetry.space_group_name_H-M   'P 1'
#
loop_
_entity.id
_entity.type
_entity.pdbx_description
1 polymer ?
#
loop_
_entity_poly.entity_id
_entity_poly.type
_entity_poly.pdbx_seq_one_letter_code
_entity_poly.pdbx_strand_id
1 'polypeptide(L)'
;GSIEGDVYITVDVEEETEVADWSMDIVDKKGDVIRTYTGDGDPSGDITWNAGSPEDKAKLDTEMFTLNLKVTDESGNVRDYTQQVPLDVFLVKREGKLYIAVPNIIFGAYQHTLDSRGPEMEERNSKSIERVRSIYQRYPSNDLLLEGHALNIYRGRSAEKEAAEEEILVPLTRRRANTVKDALVERGMKAEKIEIEYFGGRLPIVSVHDEEVRWKNRRVEFIMKRNSSEN
;
A
#
# COMPACT_ATOMS: atom_id res chain seq x y z
N GLY A 1 -1.19 -10.46 -2.86
CA GLY A 1 -1.12 -9.70 -1.63
C GLY A 1 -2.40 -9.85 -0.84
N SER A 2 -2.33 -10.07 0.46
CA SER A 2 -3.52 -10.08 1.32
C SER A 2 -3.85 -8.65 1.71
N ILE A 3 -5.12 -8.26 1.60
CA ILE A 3 -5.63 -7.04 2.21
C ILE A 3 -5.68 -7.30 3.72
N GLU A 4 -5.03 -6.45 4.49
CA GLU A 4 -5.09 -6.47 5.94
C GLU A 4 -5.51 -5.07 6.39
N GLY A 5 -6.71 -4.93 6.94
CA GLY A 5 -7.20 -3.67 7.47
C GLY A 5 -8.65 -3.38 7.14
N ASP A 6 -9.14 -2.32 7.73
CA ASP A 6 -10.50 -1.82 7.55
C ASP A 6 -10.53 -0.75 6.44
N VAL A 7 -11.58 -0.79 5.64
CA VAL A 7 -11.95 0.25 4.68
C VAL A 7 -13.04 1.10 5.32
N TYR A 8 -12.82 2.41 5.35
CA TYR A 8 -13.81 3.36 5.87
C TYR A 8 -14.56 3.97 4.69
N ILE A 9 -15.89 3.84 4.72
CA ILE A 9 -16.80 4.36 3.71
C ILE A 9 -17.61 5.43 4.40
N THR A 10 -17.38 6.69 4.04
CA THR A 10 -18.19 7.81 4.53
C THR A 10 -19.37 7.99 3.59
N VAL A 11 -20.57 7.92 4.13
CA VAL A 11 -21.81 8.19 3.41
C VAL A 11 -22.33 9.54 3.87
N ASP A 12 -22.65 10.40 2.92
CA ASP A 12 -23.27 11.70 3.14
C ASP A 12 -24.46 11.79 2.20
N VAL A 13 -25.68 11.87 2.75
CA VAL A 13 -26.93 11.91 2.00
C VAL A 13 -27.66 13.21 2.33
N GLU A 14 -27.82 14.06 1.31
CA GLU A 14 -28.65 15.26 1.40
C GLU A 14 -30.03 14.93 0.79
N GLU A 15 -31.04 14.74 1.64
CA GLU A 15 -32.42 14.48 1.25
C GLU A 15 -33.37 15.54 1.82
N GLU A 16 -34.44 15.87 1.07
CA GLU A 16 -35.49 16.81 1.54
C GLU A 16 -36.44 16.16 2.56
N THR A 17 -36.53 14.84 2.58
CA THR A 17 -37.38 14.02 3.47
C THR A 17 -36.52 13.12 4.34
N GLU A 18 -36.99 12.81 5.56
CA GLU A 18 -36.28 11.91 6.46
C GLU A 18 -36.13 10.51 5.85
N VAL A 19 -34.95 9.90 6.03
CA VAL A 19 -34.65 8.56 5.55
C VAL A 19 -35.29 7.54 6.50
N ALA A 20 -36.05 6.59 5.96
CA ALA A 20 -36.63 5.50 6.74
C ALA A 20 -35.65 4.34 6.90
N ASP A 21 -35.09 3.87 5.80
CA ASP A 21 -34.09 2.78 5.80
C ASP A 21 -33.12 2.92 4.63
N TRP A 22 -32.02 2.20 4.73
CA TRP A 22 -31.03 2.13 3.67
C TRP A 22 -30.33 0.76 3.62
N SER A 23 -29.83 0.42 2.43
CA SER A 23 -28.95 -0.72 2.22
C SER A 23 -27.78 -0.33 1.33
N MET A 24 -26.59 -0.83 1.62
CA MET A 24 -25.40 -0.63 0.80
C MET A 24 -24.74 -1.97 0.50
N ASP A 25 -24.62 -2.28 -0.79
CA ASP A 25 -23.91 -3.45 -1.28
C ASP A 25 -22.53 -3.06 -1.78
N ILE A 26 -21.53 -3.82 -1.37
CA ILE A 26 -20.20 -3.82 -1.96
C ILE A 26 -20.14 -4.95 -2.97
N VAL A 27 -19.95 -4.61 -4.24
CA VAL A 27 -20.05 -5.55 -5.36
C VAL A 27 -18.72 -5.61 -6.10
N ASP A 28 -18.28 -6.81 -6.47
CA ASP A 28 -17.05 -7.02 -7.23
C ASP A 28 -17.25 -6.67 -8.73
N LYS A 29 -16.19 -6.74 -9.52
CA LYS A 29 -16.25 -6.47 -10.97
C LYS A 29 -17.11 -7.45 -11.76
N LYS A 30 -17.45 -8.62 -11.19
CA LYS A 30 -18.30 -9.62 -11.84
C LYS A 30 -19.77 -9.40 -11.53
N GLY A 31 -20.08 -8.50 -10.58
CA GLY A 31 -21.43 -8.24 -10.10
C GLY A 31 -21.81 -9.07 -8.86
N ASP A 32 -20.86 -9.79 -8.28
CA ASP A 32 -21.09 -10.60 -7.08
C ASP A 32 -21.04 -9.71 -5.83
N VAL A 33 -22.06 -9.81 -4.96
CA VAL A 33 -22.11 -9.07 -3.70
C VAL A 33 -21.10 -9.68 -2.72
N ILE A 34 -20.16 -8.84 -2.28
CA ILE A 34 -19.15 -9.21 -1.29
C ILE A 34 -19.70 -9.01 0.10
N ARG A 35 -20.31 -7.85 0.36
CA ARG A 35 -20.86 -7.47 1.67
C ARG A 35 -22.08 -6.57 1.49
N THR A 36 -23.05 -6.73 2.38
CA THR A 36 -24.21 -5.85 2.50
C THR A 36 -24.24 -5.21 3.88
N TYR A 37 -24.52 -3.93 3.92
CA TYR A 37 -24.81 -3.15 5.14
C TYR A 37 -26.23 -2.64 5.04
N THR A 38 -26.92 -2.59 6.17
CA THR A 38 -28.29 -2.05 6.26
C THR A 38 -28.43 -1.25 7.54
N GLY A 39 -29.31 -0.29 7.53
CA GLY A 39 -29.66 0.50 8.72
C GLY A 39 -30.99 1.22 8.57
N ASP A 40 -31.51 1.68 9.69
CA ASP A 40 -32.68 2.53 9.76
C ASP A 40 -32.22 3.99 9.91
N GLY A 41 -33.01 4.93 9.38
CA GLY A 41 -32.71 6.36 9.45
C GLY A 41 -31.56 6.79 8.53
N ASP A 42 -31.00 7.96 8.82
CA ASP A 42 -29.93 8.58 8.03
C ASP A 42 -28.66 7.71 8.03
N PRO A 43 -28.14 7.28 6.85
CA PRO A 43 -26.89 6.51 6.75
C PRO A 43 -25.64 7.32 7.09
N SER A 44 -25.78 8.61 7.47
CA SER A 44 -24.65 9.51 7.71
C SER A 44 -23.69 8.93 8.74
N GLY A 45 -22.45 8.83 8.36
CA GLY A 45 -21.38 8.33 9.21
C GLY A 45 -20.39 7.43 8.49
N ASP A 46 -19.46 6.88 9.28
CA ASP A 46 -18.43 5.98 8.76
C ASP A 46 -18.90 4.52 8.89
N ILE A 47 -19.09 3.87 7.74
CA ILE A 47 -19.28 2.42 7.65
C ILE A 47 -17.89 1.77 7.57
N THR A 48 -17.57 0.91 8.52
CA THR A 48 -16.30 0.20 8.54
C THR A 48 -16.44 -1.18 7.90
N TRP A 49 -15.69 -1.41 6.82
CA TRP A 49 -15.63 -2.71 6.18
C TRP A 49 -14.29 -3.40 6.46
N ASN A 50 -14.31 -4.52 7.17
CA ASN A 50 -13.13 -5.36 7.37
C ASN A 50 -12.87 -6.20 6.11
N ALA A 51 -12.26 -5.59 5.11
CA ALA A 51 -11.88 -6.23 3.85
C ALA A 51 -10.82 -7.35 4.05
N GLY A 52 -10.14 -7.35 5.19
CA GLY A 52 -9.17 -8.38 5.59
C GLY A 52 -9.79 -9.65 6.17
N SER A 53 -11.12 -9.74 6.35
CA SER A 53 -11.77 -10.94 6.87
C SER A 53 -11.52 -12.16 5.96
N PRO A 54 -11.43 -13.39 6.50
CA PRO A 54 -11.22 -14.59 5.68
C PRO A 54 -12.29 -14.80 4.61
N GLU A 55 -13.54 -14.40 4.89
CA GLU A 55 -14.68 -14.50 3.97
C GLU A 55 -14.56 -13.53 2.79
N ASP A 56 -14.14 -12.29 3.07
CA ASP A 56 -14.03 -11.27 2.05
C ASP A 56 -12.75 -11.44 1.23
N LYS A 57 -11.65 -11.87 1.85
CA LYS A 57 -10.38 -12.19 1.14
C LYS A 57 -10.57 -13.20 0.00
N ALA A 58 -11.43 -14.19 0.17
CA ALA A 58 -11.70 -15.19 -0.86
C ALA A 58 -12.44 -14.60 -2.08
N LYS A 59 -13.13 -13.47 -1.90
CA LYS A 59 -13.89 -12.76 -2.94
C LYS A 59 -13.12 -11.60 -3.58
N LEU A 60 -12.01 -11.17 -2.94
CA LEU A 60 -11.23 -9.99 -3.31
C LEU A 60 -10.21 -10.27 -4.43
N ASP A 61 -10.69 -10.68 -5.60
CA ASP A 61 -9.86 -10.86 -6.81
C ASP A 61 -9.92 -9.64 -7.76
N THR A 62 -10.30 -8.45 -7.24
CA THR A 62 -10.58 -7.31 -8.10
C THR A 62 -9.88 -6.02 -7.70
N GLU A 63 -9.48 -5.24 -8.70
CA GLU A 63 -8.90 -3.90 -8.54
C GLU A 63 -9.97 -2.80 -8.42
N MET A 64 -11.25 -3.14 -8.54
CA MET A 64 -12.38 -2.20 -8.49
C MET A 64 -13.58 -2.83 -7.82
N PHE A 65 -14.27 -2.04 -7.01
CA PHE A 65 -15.59 -2.36 -6.46
C PHE A 65 -16.60 -1.34 -6.91
N THR A 66 -17.85 -1.78 -6.85
CA THR A 66 -19.02 -0.90 -7.00
C THR A 66 -19.73 -0.86 -5.65
N LEU A 67 -19.94 0.34 -5.14
CA LEU A 67 -20.81 0.59 -4.00
C LEU A 67 -22.19 0.93 -4.55
N ASN A 68 -23.20 0.16 -4.18
CA ASN A 68 -24.59 0.41 -4.52
C ASN A 68 -25.33 0.77 -3.22
N LEU A 69 -25.64 2.04 -3.03
CA LEU A 69 -26.43 2.53 -1.91
C LEU A 69 -27.88 2.72 -2.38
N LYS A 70 -28.79 2.11 -1.65
CA LYS A 70 -30.24 2.28 -1.80
C LYS A 70 -30.77 2.94 -0.55
N VAL A 71 -31.51 4.03 -0.71
CA VAL A 71 -32.12 4.80 0.36
C VAL A 71 -33.62 4.85 0.14
N THR A 72 -34.39 4.57 1.19
CA THR A 72 -35.88 4.70 1.20
C THR A 72 -36.26 5.83 2.15
N ASP A 73 -37.06 6.78 1.70
CA ASP A 73 -37.60 7.83 2.56
C ASP A 73 -38.86 7.37 3.34
N GLU A 74 -39.29 8.14 4.32
CA GLU A 74 -40.52 7.83 5.11
C GLU A 74 -41.80 7.79 4.24
N SER A 75 -41.78 8.37 3.05
CA SER A 75 -42.89 8.34 2.09
C SER A 75 -42.88 7.10 1.21
N GLY A 76 -41.85 6.24 1.33
CA GLY A 76 -41.66 5.03 0.54
C GLY A 76 -41.01 5.26 -0.83
N ASN A 77 -40.48 6.45 -1.10
CA ASN A 77 -39.71 6.67 -2.31
C ASN A 77 -38.31 6.07 -2.16
N VAL A 78 -37.83 5.48 -3.25
CA VAL A 78 -36.53 4.81 -3.27
C VAL A 78 -35.59 5.53 -4.22
N ARG A 79 -34.34 5.77 -3.75
CA ARG A 79 -33.24 6.28 -4.58
C ARG A 79 -32.07 5.33 -4.53
N ASP A 80 -31.47 5.12 -5.70
CA ASP A 80 -30.29 4.27 -5.88
C ASP A 80 -29.09 5.14 -6.27
N TYR A 81 -27.96 4.94 -5.57
CA TYR A 81 -26.69 5.60 -5.85
C TYR A 81 -25.66 4.52 -6.15
N THR A 82 -24.94 4.69 -7.25
CA THR A 82 -23.88 3.76 -7.63
C THR A 82 -22.57 4.52 -7.77
N GLN A 83 -21.55 4.06 -7.08
CA GLN A 83 -20.20 4.61 -7.17
C GLN A 83 -19.19 3.51 -7.42
N GLN A 84 -18.39 3.65 -8.47
CA GLN A 84 -17.22 2.79 -8.67
C GLN A 84 -16.06 3.31 -7.82
N VAL A 85 -15.54 2.44 -6.97
CA VAL A 85 -14.40 2.72 -6.11
C VAL A 85 -13.25 1.84 -6.56
N PRO A 86 -12.17 2.44 -7.07
CA PRO A 86 -10.96 1.65 -7.29
C PRO A 86 -10.49 1.13 -5.94
N LEU A 87 -10.26 -0.17 -5.83
CA LEU A 87 -9.62 -0.73 -4.66
C LEU A 87 -8.12 -0.42 -4.73
N ASP A 88 -7.81 0.80 -4.45
CA ASP A 88 -6.43 1.21 -4.20
C ASP A 88 -6.10 0.93 -2.73
N VAL A 89 -6.17 -0.33 -2.30
CA VAL A 89 -5.65 -0.75 -0.99
C VAL A 89 -4.13 -0.79 -1.09
N PHE A 90 -3.56 0.41 -1.09
CA PHE A 90 -2.12 0.57 -1.23
C PHE A 90 -1.43 1.01 0.05
N LEU A 91 -2.20 1.18 1.12
CA LEU A 91 -1.66 1.55 2.42
C LEU A 91 -1.93 0.45 3.43
N VAL A 92 -0.88 -0.21 3.89
CA VAL A 92 -0.93 -1.24 4.92
C VAL A 92 -0.24 -0.72 6.17
N LYS A 93 -0.95 -0.67 7.30
CA LYS A 93 -0.37 -0.28 8.57
C LYS A 93 0.39 -1.48 9.19
N ARG A 94 1.70 -1.30 9.39
CA ARG A 94 2.56 -2.26 10.09
C ARG A 94 3.39 -1.49 11.12
N GLU A 95 3.43 -1.96 12.36
CA GLU A 95 4.25 -1.35 13.43
C GLU A 95 4.10 0.19 13.54
N GLY A 96 2.87 0.70 13.32
CA GLY A 96 2.58 2.13 13.37
C GLY A 96 2.93 2.93 12.11
N LYS A 97 3.59 2.33 11.11
CA LYS A 97 3.91 2.93 9.81
C LYS A 97 2.88 2.56 8.75
N LEU A 98 2.62 3.46 7.80
CA LEU A 98 1.76 3.22 6.63
C LEU A 98 2.64 2.87 5.42
N TYR A 99 2.71 1.60 5.08
CA TYR A 99 3.44 1.12 3.89
C TYR A 99 2.57 1.21 2.65
N ILE A 100 3.17 1.63 1.55
CA ILE A 100 2.52 1.53 0.25
C ILE A 100 2.63 0.07 -0.22
N ALA A 101 1.48 -0.60 -0.34
CA ALA A 101 1.39 -2.02 -0.69
C ALA A 101 1.59 -2.24 -2.21
N VAL A 102 2.77 -1.92 -2.71
CA VAL A 102 3.22 -2.26 -4.07
C VAL A 102 4.34 -3.29 -3.98
N PRO A 103 4.63 -4.03 -5.06
CA PRO A 103 5.80 -4.88 -5.10
C PRO A 103 7.07 -4.07 -4.81
N ASN A 104 7.86 -4.49 -3.83
CA ASN A 104 9.11 -3.83 -3.50
C ASN A 104 10.06 -3.79 -4.69
N ILE A 105 10.85 -2.72 -4.79
CA ILE A 105 11.94 -2.65 -5.75
C ILE A 105 13.03 -3.64 -5.32
N ILE A 106 13.36 -4.56 -6.21
CA ILE A 106 14.31 -5.64 -5.96
C ILE A 106 15.60 -5.40 -6.75
N PHE A 107 16.71 -5.64 -6.07
CA PHE A 107 18.06 -5.43 -6.61
C PHE A 107 18.87 -6.73 -6.69
N GLY A 108 19.84 -6.75 -7.59
CA GLY A 108 20.89 -7.76 -7.60
C GLY A 108 21.79 -7.69 -6.38
N ALA A 109 22.60 -8.73 -6.17
CA ALA A 109 23.59 -8.73 -5.09
C ALA A 109 24.61 -7.61 -5.34
N TYR A 110 24.90 -6.83 -4.30
CA TYR A 110 25.84 -5.69 -4.33
C TYR A 110 25.56 -4.63 -5.41
N GLN A 111 24.43 -4.68 -6.10
CA GLN A 111 24.01 -3.73 -7.14
C GLN A 111 22.93 -2.78 -6.60
N HIS A 112 22.84 -1.61 -7.24
CA HIS A 112 21.89 -0.56 -6.86
C HIS A 112 21.15 0.03 -8.07
N THR A 113 21.34 -0.48 -9.29
CA THR A 113 20.61 -0.05 -10.48
C THR A 113 19.32 -0.85 -10.65
N LEU A 114 18.29 -0.26 -11.27
CA LEU A 114 16.96 -0.86 -11.41
C LEU A 114 16.95 -2.06 -12.36
N ASP A 115 17.87 -2.08 -13.32
CA ASP A 115 18.09 -3.14 -14.33
C ASP A 115 19.00 -4.30 -13.85
N SER A 116 19.46 -4.22 -12.60
CA SER A 116 20.49 -5.11 -12.04
C SER A 116 20.16 -6.60 -12.06
N ARG A 117 18.95 -6.98 -12.44
CA ARG A 117 18.49 -8.36 -12.59
C ARG A 117 17.89 -8.67 -13.96
N GLY A 118 18.22 -7.85 -14.95
CA GLY A 118 17.77 -7.98 -16.33
C GLY A 118 16.47 -7.22 -16.65
N PRO A 119 16.08 -7.21 -17.95
CA PRO A 119 15.00 -6.37 -18.47
C PRO A 119 13.63 -6.61 -17.83
N GLU A 120 13.30 -7.86 -17.54
CA GLU A 120 12.03 -8.23 -16.91
C GLU A 120 11.89 -7.60 -15.50
N MET A 121 12.98 -7.63 -14.72
CA MET A 121 12.99 -7.02 -13.39
C MET A 121 13.02 -5.51 -13.47
N GLU A 122 13.69 -4.94 -14.45
CA GLU A 122 13.67 -3.50 -14.71
C GLU A 122 12.26 -3.01 -15.01
N GLU A 123 11.52 -3.69 -15.89
CA GLU A 123 10.13 -3.38 -16.21
C GLU A 123 9.24 -3.48 -14.97
N ARG A 124 9.39 -4.55 -14.19
CA ARG A 124 8.67 -4.72 -12.93
C ARG A 124 8.96 -3.59 -11.94
N ASN A 125 10.22 -3.24 -11.74
CA ASN A 125 10.65 -2.14 -10.88
C ASN A 125 10.06 -0.81 -11.37
N SER A 126 10.09 -0.54 -12.68
CA SER A 126 9.52 0.66 -13.28
C SER A 126 8.01 0.77 -13.05
N LYS A 127 7.26 -0.33 -13.23
CA LYS A 127 5.82 -0.39 -12.94
C LYS A 127 5.53 -0.12 -11.46
N SER A 128 6.34 -0.66 -10.55
CA SER A 128 6.19 -0.40 -9.12
C SER A 128 6.42 1.07 -8.77
N ILE A 129 7.45 1.71 -9.34
CA ILE A 129 7.76 3.12 -9.15
C ILE A 129 6.61 4.01 -9.68
N GLU A 130 6.08 3.71 -10.86
CA GLU A 130 4.96 4.46 -11.44
C GLU A 130 3.70 4.32 -10.57
N ARG A 131 3.44 3.14 -10.04
CA ARG A 131 2.31 2.90 -9.14
C ARG A 131 2.46 3.67 -7.82
N VAL A 132 3.67 3.70 -7.23
CA VAL A 132 3.96 4.53 -6.06
C VAL A 132 3.68 6.01 -6.34
N ARG A 133 4.14 6.53 -7.48
CA ARG A 133 3.87 7.91 -7.90
C ARG A 133 2.37 8.19 -7.97
N SER A 134 1.61 7.30 -8.62
CA SER A 134 0.16 7.46 -8.78
C SER A 134 -0.58 7.45 -7.45
N ILE A 135 -0.18 6.58 -6.51
CA ILE A 135 -0.75 6.53 -5.17
C ILE A 135 -0.42 7.82 -4.42
N TYR A 136 0.87 8.21 -4.42
CA TYR A 136 1.32 9.40 -3.71
C TYR A 136 0.59 10.67 -4.17
N GLN A 137 0.27 10.81 -5.47
CA GLN A 137 -0.46 11.96 -6.00
C GLN A 137 -1.86 12.16 -5.39
N ARG A 138 -2.44 11.10 -4.82
CA ARG A 138 -3.74 11.17 -4.10
C ARG A 138 -3.60 11.69 -2.67
N TYR A 139 -2.38 11.75 -2.14
CA TYR A 139 -2.06 12.15 -0.78
C TYR A 139 -1.03 13.28 -0.73
N PRO A 140 -1.31 14.46 -1.35
CA PRO A 140 -0.32 15.52 -1.56
C PRO A 140 0.20 16.14 -0.26
N SER A 141 -0.56 16.04 0.83
CA SER A 141 -0.16 16.51 2.17
C SER A 141 0.85 15.59 2.87
N ASN A 142 1.11 14.40 2.33
CA ASN A 142 2.01 13.44 2.95
C ASN A 142 3.41 13.56 2.36
N ASP A 143 4.40 13.05 3.09
CA ASP A 143 5.75 12.81 2.60
C ASP A 143 5.96 11.31 2.35
N LEU A 144 6.89 10.96 1.48
CA LEU A 144 7.27 9.59 1.18
C LEU A 144 8.61 9.28 1.82
N LEU A 145 8.68 8.19 2.61
CA LEU A 145 9.93 7.66 3.11
C LEU A 145 10.28 6.38 2.34
N LEU A 146 11.51 6.31 1.85
CA LEU A 146 12.09 5.14 1.21
C LEU A 146 13.04 4.45 2.17
N GLU A 147 12.75 3.19 2.52
CA GLU A 147 13.63 2.38 3.36
C GLU A 147 14.44 1.39 2.52
N GLY A 148 15.77 1.56 2.52
CA GLY A 148 16.70 0.68 1.82
C GLY A 148 17.17 -0.48 2.69
N HIS A 149 17.07 -1.71 2.17
CA HIS A 149 17.43 -2.94 2.84
C HIS A 149 18.33 -3.83 1.99
N ALA A 150 19.13 -4.66 2.66
CA ALA A 150 20.03 -5.61 2.04
C ALA A 150 19.95 -7.00 2.69
N LEU A 151 20.63 -7.95 2.09
CA LEU A 151 20.79 -9.30 2.62
C LEU A 151 22.17 -9.44 3.24
N ASN A 152 22.24 -9.61 4.56
CA ASN A 152 23.45 -10.03 5.27
C ASN A 152 23.39 -11.53 5.55
N ILE A 153 24.15 -12.31 4.78
CA ILE A 153 24.16 -13.78 4.87
C ILE A 153 24.87 -14.30 6.13
N TYR A 154 25.62 -13.45 6.81
CA TYR A 154 26.36 -13.79 8.04
C TYR A 154 25.56 -13.56 9.31
N ARG A 155 24.35 -12.93 9.17
CA ARG A 155 23.49 -12.62 10.30
C ARG A 155 23.17 -13.87 11.13
N GLY A 156 23.49 -13.77 12.44
CA GLY A 156 23.30 -14.88 13.39
C GLY A 156 24.28 -16.05 13.24
N ARG A 157 25.29 -15.95 12.35
CA ARG A 157 26.33 -16.98 12.18
C ARG A 157 27.69 -16.56 12.72
N SER A 158 28.09 -15.32 12.52
CA SER A 158 29.37 -14.79 12.94
C SER A 158 29.25 -13.28 13.15
N ALA A 159 29.35 -12.81 14.38
CA ALA A 159 29.22 -11.39 14.71
C ALA A 159 30.28 -10.52 14.00
N GLU A 160 31.53 -11.02 13.90
CA GLU A 160 32.61 -10.33 13.21
C GLU A 160 32.32 -10.15 11.72
N LYS A 161 31.91 -11.24 11.03
CA LYS A 161 31.55 -11.19 9.59
C LYS A 161 30.27 -10.41 9.34
N GLU A 162 29.31 -10.50 10.25
CA GLU A 162 28.08 -9.71 10.20
C GLU A 162 28.39 -8.22 10.26
N ALA A 163 29.25 -7.79 11.17
CA ALA A 163 29.66 -6.39 11.32
C ALA A 163 30.44 -5.91 10.07
N ALA A 164 31.42 -6.69 9.60
CA ALA A 164 32.20 -6.36 8.42
C ALA A 164 31.32 -6.25 7.15
N GLU A 165 30.32 -7.10 7.02
CA GLU A 165 29.37 -7.04 5.91
C GLU A 165 28.47 -5.81 5.98
N GLU A 166 28.05 -5.39 7.17
CA GLU A 166 27.23 -4.18 7.34
C GLU A 166 27.96 -2.91 6.91
N GLU A 167 29.28 -2.83 7.06
CA GLU A 167 30.09 -1.69 6.57
C GLU A 167 29.94 -1.51 5.05
N ILE A 168 29.72 -2.59 4.32
CA ILE A 168 29.46 -2.59 2.86
C ILE A 168 27.99 -2.35 2.56
N LEU A 169 27.09 -3.01 3.31
CA LEU A 169 25.66 -3.03 3.02
C LEU A 169 24.96 -1.71 3.37
N VAL A 170 25.39 -1.01 4.42
CA VAL A 170 24.78 0.27 4.81
C VAL A 170 24.94 1.32 3.71
N PRO A 171 26.15 1.60 3.15
CA PRO A 171 26.27 2.49 2.01
C PRO A 171 25.54 2.00 0.75
N LEU A 172 25.50 0.67 0.53
CA LEU A 172 24.78 0.09 -0.59
C LEU A 172 23.28 0.38 -0.53
N THR A 173 22.67 0.21 0.65
CA THR A 173 21.24 0.46 0.84
C THR A 173 20.87 1.93 0.70
N ARG A 174 21.78 2.84 1.07
CA ARG A 174 21.65 4.27 0.79
C ARG A 174 21.62 4.54 -0.72
N ARG A 175 22.54 3.93 -1.50
CA ARG A 175 22.55 4.08 -2.97
C ARG A 175 21.27 3.55 -3.60
N ARG A 176 20.74 2.40 -3.14
CA ARG A 176 19.45 1.85 -3.61
C ARG A 176 18.30 2.80 -3.39
N ALA A 177 18.17 3.34 -2.17
CA ALA A 177 17.13 4.30 -1.85
C ALA A 177 17.24 5.57 -2.71
N ASN A 178 18.48 6.09 -2.94
CA ASN A 178 18.69 7.22 -3.83
C ASN A 178 18.29 6.89 -5.28
N THR A 179 18.66 5.74 -5.83
CA THR A 179 18.26 5.32 -7.18
C THR A 179 16.73 5.34 -7.36
N VAL A 180 16.00 4.88 -6.34
CA VAL A 180 14.53 4.91 -6.37
C VAL A 180 14.01 6.34 -6.22
N LYS A 181 14.61 7.15 -5.35
CA LYS A 181 14.28 8.58 -5.22
C LYS A 181 14.47 9.32 -6.55
N ASP A 182 15.62 9.14 -7.18
CA ASP A 182 15.92 9.80 -8.47
C ASP A 182 14.90 9.39 -9.53
N ALA A 183 14.55 8.11 -9.62
CA ALA A 183 13.53 7.62 -10.55
C ALA A 183 12.12 8.16 -10.28
N LEU A 184 11.76 8.45 -9.03
CA LEU A 184 10.50 9.11 -8.67
C LEU A 184 10.53 10.61 -9.01
N VAL A 185 11.67 11.29 -8.79
CA VAL A 185 11.86 12.69 -9.14
C VAL A 185 11.82 12.90 -10.65
N GLU A 186 12.45 12.02 -11.44
CA GLU A 186 12.36 12.01 -12.91
C GLU A 186 10.91 11.89 -13.41
N ARG A 187 10.04 11.24 -12.62
CA ARG A 187 8.60 11.12 -12.89
C ARG A 187 7.75 12.25 -12.29
N GLY A 188 8.39 13.34 -11.88
CA GLY A 188 7.74 14.58 -11.44
C GLY A 188 7.38 14.65 -9.96
N MET A 189 7.88 13.75 -9.12
CA MET A 189 7.77 13.93 -7.67
C MET A 189 8.78 14.95 -7.16
N LYS A 190 8.38 15.75 -6.17
CA LYS A 190 9.26 16.75 -5.57
C LYS A 190 10.29 16.09 -4.66
N ALA A 191 11.56 16.39 -4.85
CA ALA A 191 12.68 15.78 -4.11
C ALA A 191 12.61 16.04 -2.60
N GLU A 192 12.11 17.22 -2.19
CA GLU A 192 11.91 17.63 -0.79
C GLU A 192 10.81 16.84 -0.08
N LYS A 193 9.94 16.18 -0.83
CA LYS A 193 8.87 15.31 -0.32
C LYS A 193 9.29 13.85 -0.17
N ILE A 194 10.54 13.52 -0.49
CA ILE A 194 11.05 12.15 -0.44
C ILE A 194 12.24 12.08 0.50
N GLU A 195 12.03 11.45 1.65
CA GLU A 195 13.06 11.11 2.61
C GLU A 195 13.64 9.72 2.32
N ILE A 196 14.86 9.46 2.79
CA ILE A 196 15.48 8.14 2.71
C ILE A 196 16.02 7.69 4.05
N GLU A 197 15.79 6.43 4.38
CA GLU A 197 16.46 5.69 5.46
C GLU A 197 17.12 4.44 4.88
N TYR A 198 18.16 3.94 5.56
CA TYR A 198 18.93 2.81 5.07
C TYR A 198 19.46 1.96 6.23
N PHE A 199 19.23 0.67 6.14
CA PHE A 199 19.37 -0.25 7.26
C PHE A 199 20.42 -1.35 7.06
N GLY A 200 21.10 -1.42 5.88
CA GLY A 200 21.97 -2.55 5.58
C GLY A 200 21.19 -3.86 5.61
N GLY A 201 21.72 -4.88 6.24
CA GLY A 201 21.08 -6.19 6.41
C GLY A 201 20.35 -6.38 7.75
N ARG A 202 20.14 -5.31 8.52
CA ARG A 202 19.67 -5.38 9.91
C ARG A 202 18.19 -5.73 10.06
N LEU A 203 17.36 -5.48 9.04
CA LEU A 203 15.89 -5.68 9.06
C LEU A 203 15.44 -6.64 7.95
N PRO A 204 15.73 -7.96 8.07
CA PRO A 204 15.24 -8.94 7.10
C PRO A 204 13.74 -9.17 7.26
N ILE A 205 13.04 -9.37 6.12
CA ILE A 205 11.60 -9.75 6.10
C ILE A 205 11.40 -11.26 5.88
N VAL A 206 12.45 -11.95 5.45
CA VAL A 206 12.48 -13.41 5.31
C VAL A 206 13.80 -13.93 5.86
N SER A 207 13.86 -15.24 6.16
CA SER A 207 15.08 -15.87 6.62
C SER A 207 16.26 -15.60 5.68
N VAL A 208 17.37 -15.12 6.23
CA VAL A 208 18.62 -14.87 5.48
C VAL A 208 19.31 -16.17 5.05
N HIS A 209 18.92 -17.29 5.65
CA HIS A 209 19.46 -18.62 5.40
C HIS A 209 18.65 -19.43 4.42
N ASP A 210 17.45 -18.99 4.06
CA ASP A 210 16.60 -19.61 3.05
C ASP A 210 16.99 -19.08 1.67
N GLU A 211 17.63 -19.93 0.87
CA GLU A 211 18.16 -19.57 -0.44
C GLU A 211 17.08 -19.23 -1.47
N GLU A 212 15.89 -19.80 -1.32
CA GLU A 212 14.79 -19.59 -2.27
C GLU A 212 14.17 -18.20 -2.13
N VAL A 213 14.10 -17.67 -0.92
CA VAL A 213 13.39 -16.41 -0.64
C VAL A 213 14.27 -15.28 -0.14
N ARG A 214 15.52 -15.55 0.34
CA ARG A 214 16.41 -14.54 0.94
C ARG A 214 16.68 -13.32 0.06
N TRP A 215 16.54 -13.47 -1.27
CA TRP A 215 16.69 -12.37 -2.23
C TRP A 215 15.68 -11.22 -1.99
N LYS A 216 14.50 -11.50 -1.37
CA LYS A 216 13.48 -10.52 -1.00
C LYS A 216 13.99 -9.47 0.01
N ASN A 217 15.06 -9.79 0.74
CA ASN A 217 15.70 -8.85 1.66
C ASN A 217 16.48 -7.72 0.94
N ARG A 218 16.79 -7.86 -0.37
CA ARG A 218 17.47 -6.85 -1.19
C ARG A 218 16.46 -5.91 -1.83
N ARG A 219 15.87 -5.01 -1.05
CA ARG A 219 14.69 -4.24 -1.44
C ARG A 219 14.75 -2.77 -1.03
N VAL A 220 13.86 -1.99 -1.63
CA VAL A 220 13.45 -0.68 -1.11
C VAL A 220 11.93 -0.75 -0.85
N GLU A 221 11.52 -0.35 0.35
CA GLU A 221 10.13 -0.23 0.78
C GLU A 221 9.68 1.23 0.72
N PHE A 222 8.36 1.43 0.60
CA PHE A 222 7.72 2.73 0.47
C PHE A 222 6.78 2.97 1.64
N ILE A 223 6.98 4.06 2.37
CA ILE A 223 6.22 4.39 3.56
C ILE A 223 5.64 5.79 3.40
N MET A 224 4.32 5.92 3.60
CA MET A 224 3.63 7.18 3.62
C MET A 224 3.74 7.81 5.02
N LYS A 225 4.33 8.99 5.11
CA LYS A 225 4.44 9.76 6.36
C LYS A 225 3.41 10.89 6.35
N ARG A 226 2.64 11.02 7.43
CA ARG A 226 1.84 12.24 7.63
C ARG A 226 2.78 13.41 7.90
N ASN A 227 2.55 14.51 7.22
CA ASN A 227 3.21 15.76 7.59
C ASN A 227 2.76 16.20 8.97
N SER A 228 3.73 16.36 9.88
CA SER A 228 3.49 16.85 11.24
C SER A 228 3.18 18.36 11.29
N SER A 229 3.07 19.01 10.13
CA SER A 229 2.91 20.47 10.01
C SER A 229 1.45 20.96 9.98
N GLU A 230 0.46 20.05 10.09
CA GLU A 230 -0.97 20.40 10.18
C GLU A 230 -1.52 19.99 11.56
N ASN A 231 -1.01 20.65 12.61
CA ASN A 231 -1.65 20.77 13.93
C ASN A 231 -1.80 22.23 14.30
#